data_e08bfedf701a1316a48c0d190c32b0db
#
_entry.id   e08bfedf701a1316a48c0d190c32b0db
#
_cell.length_a   1.000
_cell.length_b   1.000
_cell.length_c   1.000
_cell.angle_alpha   90.00
_cell.angle_beta   90.00
_cell.angle_gamma   90.00
#
_symmetry.space_group_name_H-M   'P 1'
#
loop_
_entity.id
_entity.type
_entity.pdbx_description
1 polymer ?
#
loop_
_entity_poly.entity_id
_entity_poly.type
_entity_poly.pdbx_seq_one_letter_code
_entity_poly.pdbx_strand_id
1 'polypeptide(L)'
;ALERLQWPVYNPEDGTGAIRYLVVRTGFYSKQSLLVIVSTQPRLPQVREFVDLVRKRVPSLCGVVLNLNPHQTNVILGARNSVLWGNDHIIEEVAGLKFNISANSFFQVNIEGLESIYECLDQFLNPQARDIVLDAYCGVGSLALYMARKVKRVIGIDECQAAIEDAVVNSDLNNLVNTTFMDGTVEKVLPT
;
A
#
# COMPACT_ATOMS: atom_id res chain seq x y z
N ALA A 1 18.79 -11.64 11.89
CA ALA A 1 18.84 -12.35 10.59
C ALA A 1 19.92 -11.75 9.69
N LEU A 2 19.97 -10.43 9.48
CA LEU A 2 20.95 -9.77 8.60
C LEU A 2 22.39 -10.08 9.01
N GLU A 3 22.73 -9.92 10.27
CA GLU A 3 24.08 -10.22 10.81
C GLU A 3 24.48 -11.68 10.59
N ARG A 4 23.54 -12.61 10.84
CA ARG A 4 23.79 -14.05 10.66
C ARG A 4 24.09 -14.41 9.20
N LEU A 5 23.41 -13.74 8.25
CA LEU A 5 23.57 -13.98 6.81
C LEU A 5 24.65 -13.09 6.18
N GLN A 6 25.27 -12.24 7.00
CA GLN A 6 26.31 -11.30 6.56
C GLN A 6 25.87 -10.42 5.37
N TRP A 7 24.59 -10.04 5.34
CA TRP A 7 24.11 -9.13 4.31
C TRP A 7 24.67 -7.73 4.57
N PRO A 8 25.41 -7.16 3.62
CA PRO A 8 26.04 -5.87 3.82
C PRO A 8 25.00 -4.77 3.88
N VAL A 9 25.01 -4.00 4.96
CA VAL A 9 24.16 -2.81 5.13
C VAL A 9 24.70 -1.69 4.24
N TYR A 10 23.77 -0.97 3.61
CA TYR A 10 24.08 0.13 2.71
C TYR A 10 24.71 1.30 3.48
N ASN A 11 25.84 1.80 2.96
CA ASN A 11 26.49 3.02 3.43
C ASN A 11 26.16 4.17 2.45
N PRO A 12 25.45 5.22 2.89
CA PRO A 12 25.08 6.33 2.03
C PRO A 12 26.26 7.22 1.61
N GLU A 13 27.39 7.16 2.32
CA GLU A 13 28.56 8.01 2.03
C GLU A 13 29.31 7.52 0.79
N ASP A 14 29.47 6.20 0.66
CA ASP A 14 30.23 5.59 -0.45
C ASP A 14 29.38 4.78 -1.42
N GLY A 15 28.08 4.62 -1.12
CA GLY A 15 27.13 3.88 -1.95
C GLY A 15 27.30 2.36 -1.92
N THR A 16 28.13 1.83 -1.02
CA THR A 16 28.36 0.39 -0.89
C THR A 16 27.30 -0.29 -0.02
N GLY A 17 27.18 -1.62 -0.16
CA GLY A 17 26.24 -2.43 0.59
C GLY A 17 24.93 -2.70 -0.17
N ALA A 18 24.21 -3.72 0.29
CA ALA A 18 23.02 -4.21 -0.40
C ALA A 18 21.72 -3.76 0.26
N ILE A 19 21.64 -3.77 1.59
CA ILE A 19 20.39 -3.53 2.33
C ILE A 19 20.28 -2.08 2.75
N ARG A 20 19.35 -1.36 2.13
CA ARG A 20 19.09 0.06 2.46
C ARG A 20 18.14 0.23 3.63
N TYR A 21 16.97 -0.44 3.55
CA TYR A 21 15.93 -0.32 4.56
C TYR A 21 15.23 -1.66 4.76
N LEU A 22 14.65 -1.80 5.94
CA LEU A 22 13.61 -2.78 6.23
C LEU A 22 12.35 -2.00 6.56
N VAL A 23 11.33 -2.13 5.72
CA VAL A 23 10.03 -1.52 5.95
C VAL A 23 9.07 -2.61 6.39
N VAL A 24 8.36 -2.37 7.48
CA VAL A 24 7.32 -3.27 7.98
C VAL A 24 5.98 -2.57 7.87
N ARG A 25 5.05 -3.18 7.17
CA ARG A 25 3.65 -2.79 7.17
C ARG A 25 2.89 -3.72 8.09
N THR A 26 2.05 -3.15 8.95
CA THR A 26 1.21 -3.94 9.86
C THR A 26 -0.22 -3.47 9.76
N GLY A 27 -1.15 -4.42 9.63
CA GLY A 27 -2.57 -4.13 9.73
C GLY A 27 -2.99 -3.94 11.19
N PHE A 28 -3.82 -2.95 11.45
CA PHE A 28 -4.28 -2.61 12.80
C PHE A 28 -5.30 -3.64 13.31
N TYR A 29 -6.34 -3.92 12.53
CA TYR A 29 -7.34 -4.93 12.87
C TYR A 29 -6.91 -6.33 12.42
N SER A 30 -6.38 -6.46 11.21
CA SER A 30 -5.98 -7.76 10.64
C SER A 30 -4.79 -8.41 11.34
N LYS A 31 -3.96 -7.62 12.01
CA LYS A 31 -2.69 -8.04 12.64
C LYS A 31 -1.69 -8.69 11.67
N GLN A 32 -1.95 -8.62 10.38
CA GLN A 32 -1.02 -9.09 9.35
C GLN A 32 0.22 -8.21 9.31
N SER A 33 1.36 -8.80 8.94
CA SER A 33 2.61 -8.06 8.76
C SER A 33 3.25 -8.41 7.42
N LEU A 34 3.65 -7.39 6.66
CA LEU A 34 4.41 -7.50 5.43
C LEU A 34 5.82 -6.93 5.67
N LEU A 35 6.85 -7.70 5.36
CA LEU A 35 8.23 -7.22 5.40
C LEU A 35 8.69 -6.86 4.00
N VAL A 36 9.12 -5.61 3.81
CA VAL A 36 9.72 -5.13 2.57
C VAL A 36 11.21 -4.88 2.81
N ILE A 37 12.05 -5.61 2.07
CA ILE A 37 13.50 -5.45 2.08
C ILE A 37 13.87 -4.52 0.94
N VAL A 38 14.34 -3.32 1.24
CA VAL A 38 14.79 -2.37 0.23
C VAL A 38 16.28 -2.61 -0.04
N SER A 39 16.60 -2.96 -1.26
CA SER A 39 17.95 -3.36 -1.66
C SER A 39 18.44 -2.59 -2.88
N THR A 40 19.75 -2.37 -2.94
CA THR A 40 20.44 -1.88 -4.14
C THR A 40 20.59 -2.95 -5.22
N GLN A 41 20.36 -4.22 -4.85
CA GLN A 41 20.58 -5.38 -5.71
C GLN A 41 19.26 -6.13 -5.98
N PRO A 42 19.06 -6.62 -7.20
CA PRO A 42 17.83 -7.33 -7.57
C PRO A 42 17.75 -8.76 -7.00
N ARG A 43 18.82 -9.25 -6.41
CA ARG A 43 18.90 -10.59 -5.81
C ARG A 43 19.77 -10.54 -4.57
N LEU A 44 19.35 -11.26 -3.54
CA LEU A 44 20.10 -11.43 -2.29
C LEU A 44 20.47 -12.91 -2.12
N PRO A 45 21.64 -13.22 -1.55
CA PRO A 45 22.00 -14.61 -1.24
C PRO A 45 21.14 -15.14 -0.09
N GLN A 46 20.99 -16.47 -0.01
CA GLN A 46 20.36 -17.14 1.14
C GLN A 46 18.96 -16.61 1.55
N VAL A 47 18.17 -16.12 0.58
CA VAL A 47 16.83 -15.56 0.82
C VAL A 47 15.92 -16.55 1.56
N ARG A 48 15.97 -17.85 1.21
CA ARG A 48 15.15 -18.87 1.87
C ARG A 48 15.45 -18.97 3.37
N GLU A 49 16.74 -18.99 3.72
CA GLU A 49 17.14 -19.02 5.14
C GLU A 49 16.68 -17.76 5.89
N PHE A 50 16.81 -16.59 5.26
CA PHE A 50 16.30 -15.34 5.82
C PHE A 50 14.80 -15.41 6.10
N VAL A 51 14.00 -15.81 5.10
CA VAL A 51 12.56 -15.94 5.21
C VAL A 51 12.18 -16.91 6.34
N ASP A 52 12.81 -18.07 6.42
CA ASP A 52 12.54 -19.06 7.46
C ASP A 52 12.87 -18.53 8.87
N LEU A 53 13.95 -17.77 9.01
CA LEU A 53 14.32 -17.13 10.28
C LEU A 53 13.31 -16.08 10.74
N VAL A 54 12.80 -15.27 9.79
CA VAL A 54 11.82 -14.22 10.11
C VAL A 54 10.47 -14.85 10.43
N ARG A 55 9.99 -15.80 9.64
CA ARG A 55 8.71 -16.51 9.86
C ARG A 55 8.60 -17.16 11.23
N LYS A 56 9.70 -17.77 11.70
CA LYS A 56 9.75 -18.38 13.02
C LYS A 56 9.58 -17.39 14.17
N ARG A 57 9.91 -16.11 13.95
CA ARG A 57 9.90 -15.07 14.97
C ARG A 57 8.70 -14.14 14.88
N VAL A 58 8.08 -14.06 13.70
CA VAL A 58 6.96 -13.16 13.41
C VAL A 58 5.78 -14.00 12.88
N PRO A 59 4.95 -14.56 13.76
CA PRO A 59 3.80 -15.40 13.35
C PRO A 59 2.78 -14.66 12.48
N SER A 60 2.68 -13.34 12.63
CA SER A 60 1.80 -12.46 11.85
C SER A 60 2.31 -12.17 10.44
N LEU A 61 3.52 -12.62 10.10
CA LEU A 61 4.12 -12.35 8.79
C LEU A 61 3.32 -13.07 7.68
N CYS A 62 2.73 -12.30 6.77
CA CYS A 62 1.99 -12.81 5.63
C CYS A 62 2.79 -12.75 4.32
N GLY A 63 3.86 -11.95 4.27
CA GLY A 63 4.70 -11.86 3.08
C GLY A 63 6.05 -11.22 3.32
N VAL A 64 6.99 -11.49 2.39
CA VAL A 64 8.31 -10.86 2.31
C VAL A 64 8.54 -10.43 0.87
N VAL A 65 8.78 -9.14 0.68
CA VAL A 65 8.98 -8.51 -0.63
C VAL A 65 10.39 -7.91 -0.69
N LEU A 66 11.06 -8.08 -1.82
CA LEU A 66 12.27 -7.36 -2.18
C LEU A 66 11.90 -6.17 -3.04
N ASN A 67 12.17 -4.98 -2.56
CA ASN A 67 12.04 -3.74 -3.32
C ASN A 67 13.41 -3.30 -3.83
N LEU A 68 13.54 -3.09 -5.13
CA LEU A 68 14.78 -2.68 -5.76
C LEU A 68 14.87 -1.16 -5.82
N ASN A 69 15.82 -0.61 -5.08
CA ASN A 69 16.17 0.82 -5.11
C ASN A 69 17.70 0.99 -5.21
N PRO A 70 18.29 0.93 -6.43
CA PRO A 70 19.75 1.01 -6.63
C PRO A 70 20.27 2.46 -6.61
N HIS A 71 19.40 3.46 -6.65
CA HIS A 71 19.80 4.85 -6.77
C HIS A 71 20.16 5.49 -5.44
N GLN A 72 21.14 6.36 -5.43
CA GLN A 72 21.45 7.21 -4.29
C GLN A 72 20.41 8.35 -4.20
N THR A 73 19.37 8.15 -3.42
CA THR A 73 18.20 9.02 -3.31
C THR A 73 17.63 8.99 -1.90
N ASN A 74 16.89 10.03 -1.54
CA ASN A 74 16.12 10.09 -0.29
C ASN A 74 14.79 9.30 -0.36
N VAL A 75 14.39 8.85 -1.56
CA VAL A 75 13.22 7.99 -1.71
C VAL A 75 13.52 6.60 -1.14
N ILE A 76 12.69 6.13 -0.24
CA ILE A 76 12.89 4.83 0.44
C ILE A 76 12.61 3.68 -0.52
N LEU A 77 11.43 3.65 -1.14
CA LEU A 77 10.98 2.55 -1.99
C LEU A 77 11.26 2.85 -3.46
N GLY A 78 11.87 1.90 -4.15
CA GLY A 78 11.98 1.92 -5.60
C GLY A 78 10.71 1.43 -6.29
N ALA A 79 10.65 1.53 -7.61
CA ALA A 79 9.47 1.18 -8.40
C ALA A 79 9.27 -0.33 -8.59
N ARG A 80 10.28 -1.17 -8.34
CA ARG A 80 10.21 -2.61 -8.65
C ARG A 80 10.16 -3.45 -7.38
N ASN A 81 9.14 -4.31 -7.31
CA ASN A 81 8.98 -5.30 -6.25
C ASN A 81 9.14 -6.72 -6.80
N SER A 82 9.63 -7.62 -5.96
CA SER A 82 9.68 -9.06 -6.22
C SER A 82 9.27 -9.80 -4.94
N VAL A 83 8.29 -10.66 -5.03
CA VAL A 83 7.85 -11.47 -3.89
C VAL A 83 8.90 -12.53 -3.60
N LEU A 84 9.43 -12.53 -2.40
CA LEU A 84 10.36 -13.54 -1.92
C LEU A 84 9.64 -14.71 -1.24
N TRP A 85 8.51 -14.41 -0.58
CA TRP A 85 7.65 -15.39 0.07
C TRP A 85 6.28 -14.78 0.42
N GLY A 86 5.24 -15.62 0.36
CA GLY A 86 3.87 -15.24 0.77
C GLY A 86 3.23 -14.22 -0.16
N ASN A 87 2.51 -13.27 0.42
CA ASN A 87 1.81 -12.21 -0.30
C ASN A 87 2.72 -11.00 -0.55
N ASP A 88 2.35 -10.15 -1.50
CA ASP A 88 2.97 -8.85 -1.76
C ASP A 88 2.27 -7.69 -1.01
N HIS A 89 1.23 -8.00 -0.25
CA HIS A 89 0.35 -7.07 0.44
C HIS A 89 -0.10 -7.59 1.81
N ILE A 90 -0.68 -6.70 2.60
CA ILE A 90 -1.54 -7.02 3.74
C ILE A 90 -2.99 -6.73 3.39
N ILE A 91 -3.93 -7.41 4.03
CA ILE A 91 -5.34 -7.03 4.02
C ILE A 91 -5.65 -6.31 5.34
N GLU A 92 -6.25 -5.13 5.26
CA GLU A 92 -6.79 -4.42 6.42
C GLU A 92 -8.29 -4.28 6.29
N GLU A 93 -9.00 -4.17 7.40
CA GLU A 93 -10.44 -3.96 7.42
C GLU A 93 -10.77 -2.71 8.23
N VAL A 94 -11.47 -1.74 7.60
CA VAL A 94 -11.87 -0.48 8.23
C VAL A 94 -13.31 -0.19 7.88
N ALA A 95 -14.15 0.08 8.87
CA ALA A 95 -15.57 0.39 8.70
C ALA A 95 -16.32 -0.64 7.82
N GLY A 96 -15.94 -1.93 7.93
CA GLY A 96 -16.51 -3.03 7.16
C GLY A 96 -16.12 -3.05 5.67
N LEU A 97 -15.05 -2.35 5.30
CA LEU A 97 -14.39 -2.40 3.99
C LEU A 97 -13.03 -3.08 4.13
N LYS A 98 -12.70 -3.94 3.19
CA LYS A 98 -11.39 -4.60 3.10
C LYS A 98 -10.50 -3.85 2.13
N PHE A 99 -9.24 -3.67 2.53
CA PHE A 99 -8.23 -2.98 1.76
C PHE A 99 -7.01 -3.87 1.56
N ASN A 100 -6.68 -4.11 0.30
CA ASN A 100 -5.40 -4.63 -0.12
C ASN A 100 -4.39 -3.48 -0.10
N ILE A 101 -3.33 -3.62 0.68
CA ILE A 101 -2.31 -2.58 0.86
C ILE A 101 -0.97 -3.16 0.43
N SER A 102 -0.53 -2.81 -0.77
CA SER A 102 0.73 -3.30 -1.34
C SER A 102 1.95 -2.61 -0.74
N ALA A 103 3.14 -3.09 -1.11
CA ALA A 103 4.40 -2.58 -0.57
C ALA A 103 4.61 -1.07 -0.81
N ASN A 104 4.19 -0.55 -1.97
CA ASN A 104 4.43 0.84 -2.37
C ASN A 104 3.25 1.78 -2.09
N SER A 105 2.05 1.26 -1.80
CA SER A 105 0.86 2.08 -1.65
C SER A 105 0.86 2.86 -0.33
N PHE A 106 0.34 4.06 -0.38
CA PHE A 106 0.04 4.81 0.84
C PHE A 106 -1.32 4.35 1.39
N PHE A 107 -1.36 4.09 2.68
CA PHE A 107 -2.59 3.89 3.44
C PHE A 107 -2.49 4.62 4.77
N GLN A 108 -3.61 5.15 5.26
CA GLN A 108 -3.65 5.88 6.54
C GLN A 108 -3.21 4.96 7.69
N VAL A 109 -2.15 5.35 8.38
CA VAL A 109 -1.61 4.56 9.50
C VAL A 109 -2.46 4.69 10.77
N ASN A 110 -3.19 5.81 10.90
CA ASN A 110 -4.14 6.03 12.00
C ASN A 110 -5.54 5.59 11.56
N ILE A 111 -5.87 4.34 11.84
CA ILE A 111 -7.14 3.72 11.43
C ILE A 111 -8.32 4.35 12.16
N GLU A 112 -8.22 4.62 13.46
CA GLU A 112 -9.28 5.28 14.23
C GLU A 112 -9.52 6.72 13.71
N GLY A 113 -8.44 7.40 13.30
CA GLY A 113 -8.54 8.70 12.63
C GLY A 113 -9.25 8.61 11.27
N LEU A 114 -9.01 7.54 10.50
CA LEU A 114 -9.69 7.32 9.22
C LEU A 114 -11.19 7.08 9.43
N GLU A 115 -11.59 6.31 10.44
CA GLU A 115 -12.99 6.11 10.80
C GLU A 115 -13.67 7.43 11.17
N SER A 116 -12.99 8.29 11.94
CA SER A 116 -13.48 9.63 12.26
C SER A 116 -13.64 10.52 11.02
N ILE A 117 -12.74 10.38 10.03
CA ILE A 117 -12.87 11.07 8.73
C ILE A 117 -14.12 10.58 7.98
N TYR A 118 -14.42 9.30 8.00
CA TYR A 118 -15.65 8.76 7.39
C TYR A 118 -16.92 9.35 8.02
N GLU A 119 -16.95 9.47 9.35
CA GLU A 119 -18.06 10.11 10.06
C GLU A 119 -18.20 11.59 9.67
N CYS A 120 -17.08 12.32 9.56
CA CYS A 120 -17.08 13.70 9.09
C CYS A 120 -17.59 13.82 7.65
N LEU A 121 -17.20 12.93 6.75
CA LEU A 121 -17.71 12.93 5.37
C LEU A 121 -19.22 12.77 5.33
N ASP A 122 -19.79 11.89 6.16
CA ASP A 122 -21.23 11.72 6.24
C ASP A 122 -21.95 12.98 6.71
N GLN A 123 -21.41 13.63 7.73
CA GLN A 123 -22.01 14.83 8.31
C GLN A 123 -21.93 16.04 7.36
N PHE A 124 -20.78 16.26 6.72
CA PHE A 124 -20.55 17.44 5.89
C PHE A 124 -21.12 17.31 4.49
N LEU A 125 -20.99 16.13 3.87
CA LEU A 125 -21.45 15.92 2.50
C LEU A 125 -22.92 15.51 2.43
N ASN A 126 -23.45 14.87 3.48
CA ASN A 126 -24.81 14.31 3.51
C ASN A 126 -25.14 13.56 2.19
N PRO A 127 -24.35 12.54 1.81
CA PRO A 127 -24.40 11.95 0.49
C PRO A 127 -25.73 11.30 0.19
N GLN A 128 -26.25 11.51 -1.02
CA GLN A 128 -27.52 10.97 -1.48
C GLN A 128 -27.28 9.89 -2.53
N ALA A 129 -28.17 8.90 -2.60
CA ALA A 129 -28.07 7.78 -3.56
C ALA A 129 -28.00 8.19 -5.05
N ARG A 130 -28.39 9.41 -5.39
CA ARG A 130 -28.32 9.99 -6.75
C ARG A 130 -27.01 10.69 -7.08
N ASP A 131 -26.17 10.94 -6.08
CA ASP A 131 -24.99 11.77 -6.22
C ASP A 131 -23.87 11.05 -6.98
N ILE A 132 -23.03 11.85 -7.63
CA ILE A 132 -21.74 11.42 -8.18
C ILE A 132 -20.66 12.14 -7.39
N VAL A 133 -19.76 11.37 -6.81
CA VAL A 133 -18.65 11.90 -6.00
C VAL A 133 -17.36 11.76 -6.77
N LEU A 134 -16.54 12.81 -6.73
CA LEU A 134 -15.17 12.80 -7.18
C LEU A 134 -14.24 12.78 -5.97
N ASP A 135 -13.36 11.78 -5.91
CA ASP A 135 -12.26 11.68 -4.97
C ASP A 135 -10.95 12.03 -5.71
N ALA A 136 -10.54 13.29 -5.59
CA ALA A 136 -9.28 13.78 -6.13
C ALA A 136 -8.14 13.38 -5.20
N TYR A 137 -7.10 12.75 -5.72
CA TYR A 137 -5.99 12.16 -4.96
C TYR A 137 -6.43 10.96 -4.12
N CYS A 138 -7.16 10.03 -4.75
CA CYS A 138 -7.87 8.95 -4.06
C CYS A 138 -6.96 7.88 -3.43
N GLY A 139 -5.68 7.83 -3.81
CA GLY A 139 -4.76 6.78 -3.35
C GLY A 139 -5.31 5.39 -3.63
N VAL A 140 -5.29 4.51 -2.64
CA VAL A 140 -5.84 3.14 -2.70
C VAL A 140 -7.38 3.09 -2.62
N GLY A 141 -8.04 4.23 -2.73
CA GLY A 141 -9.50 4.35 -2.77
C GLY A 141 -10.19 4.36 -1.40
N SER A 142 -9.51 4.68 -0.30
CA SER A 142 -10.09 4.56 1.04
C SER A 142 -11.35 5.40 1.22
N LEU A 143 -11.37 6.66 0.81
CA LEU A 143 -12.54 7.53 0.88
C LEU A 143 -13.54 7.22 -0.25
N ALA A 144 -13.03 6.97 -1.47
CA ALA A 144 -13.84 6.62 -2.62
C ALA A 144 -14.73 5.40 -2.36
N LEU A 145 -14.16 4.31 -1.82
CA LEU A 145 -14.89 3.07 -1.55
C LEU A 145 -15.90 3.24 -0.42
N TYR A 146 -15.56 4.03 0.61
CA TYR A 146 -16.52 4.37 1.66
C TYR A 146 -17.74 5.10 1.10
N MET A 147 -17.51 6.09 0.23
CA MET A 147 -18.58 6.85 -0.43
C MET A 147 -19.37 6.02 -1.43
N ALA A 148 -18.75 5.08 -2.13
CA ALA A 148 -19.41 4.23 -3.12
C ALA A 148 -20.57 3.40 -2.55
N ARG A 149 -20.56 3.13 -1.26
CA ARG A 149 -21.68 2.44 -0.56
C ARG A 149 -22.94 3.29 -0.42
N LYS A 150 -22.87 4.59 -0.69
CA LYS A 150 -23.91 5.57 -0.34
C LYS A 150 -24.42 6.36 -1.54
N VAL A 151 -23.65 6.38 -2.64
CA VAL A 151 -23.91 7.25 -3.78
C VAL A 151 -24.08 6.46 -5.07
N LYS A 152 -24.56 7.12 -6.13
CA LYS A 152 -24.78 6.50 -7.45
C LYS A 152 -23.46 6.06 -8.08
N ARG A 153 -22.43 6.88 -7.99
CA ARG A 153 -21.11 6.62 -8.61
C ARG A 153 -20.00 7.38 -7.90
N VAL A 154 -18.83 6.78 -7.86
CA VAL A 154 -17.60 7.45 -7.44
C VAL A 154 -16.57 7.40 -8.56
N ILE A 155 -15.86 8.50 -8.75
CA ILE A 155 -14.70 8.63 -9.65
C ILE A 155 -13.51 8.96 -8.77
N GLY A 156 -12.50 8.12 -8.77
CA GLY A 156 -11.21 8.33 -8.07
C GLY A 156 -10.12 8.68 -9.07
N ILE A 157 -9.27 9.66 -8.74
CA ILE A 157 -8.12 10.06 -9.57
C ILE A 157 -6.89 10.11 -8.67
N ASP A 158 -5.77 9.53 -9.14
CA ASP A 158 -4.47 9.62 -8.48
C ASP A 158 -3.34 9.51 -9.50
N GLU A 159 -2.23 10.19 -9.26
CA GLU A 159 -1.06 10.14 -10.15
C GLU A 159 -0.17 8.89 -9.93
N CYS A 160 -0.40 8.17 -8.84
CA CYS A 160 0.33 6.95 -8.51
C CYS A 160 -0.37 5.73 -9.10
N GLN A 161 0.11 5.22 -10.23
CA GLN A 161 -0.45 4.06 -10.90
C GLN A 161 -0.63 2.85 -9.96
N ALA A 162 0.35 2.56 -9.09
CA ALA A 162 0.26 1.46 -8.13
C ALA A 162 -0.89 1.63 -7.13
N ALA A 163 -1.19 2.88 -6.74
CA ALA A 163 -2.31 3.18 -5.86
C ALA A 163 -3.65 2.97 -6.59
N ILE A 164 -3.74 3.35 -7.86
CA ILE A 164 -4.91 3.11 -8.71
C ILE A 164 -5.15 1.60 -8.92
N GLU A 165 -4.10 0.83 -9.18
CA GLU A 165 -4.18 -0.63 -9.27
C GLU A 165 -4.73 -1.24 -7.96
N ASP A 166 -4.24 -0.81 -6.81
CA ASP A 166 -4.77 -1.22 -5.51
C ASP A 166 -6.23 -0.74 -5.31
N ALA A 167 -6.59 0.46 -5.75
CA ALA A 167 -7.97 0.97 -5.63
C ALA A 167 -8.97 0.12 -6.43
N VAL A 168 -8.59 -0.32 -7.62
CA VAL A 168 -9.40 -1.26 -8.44
C VAL A 168 -9.55 -2.60 -7.73
N VAL A 169 -8.45 -3.19 -7.25
CA VAL A 169 -8.47 -4.45 -6.49
C VAL A 169 -9.34 -4.30 -5.24
N ASN A 170 -9.26 -3.16 -4.54
CA ASN A 170 -10.05 -2.87 -3.35
C ASN A 170 -11.55 -2.74 -3.67
N SER A 171 -11.90 -2.16 -4.82
CA SER A 171 -13.28 -2.10 -5.28
C SER A 171 -13.86 -3.50 -5.50
N ASP A 172 -13.12 -4.35 -6.22
CA ASP A 172 -13.52 -5.73 -6.50
C ASP A 172 -13.63 -6.55 -5.19
N LEU A 173 -12.67 -6.40 -4.29
CA LEU A 173 -12.65 -7.07 -2.98
C LEU A 173 -13.89 -6.77 -2.13
N ASN A 174 -14.48 -5.58 -2.33
CA ASN A 174 -15.68 -5.13 -1.62
C ASN A 174 -16.97 -5.26 -2.47
N ASN A 175 -16.90 -5.86 -3.67
CA ASN A 175 -18.03 -6.00 -4.60
C ASN A 175 -18.69 -4.66 -4.97
N LEU A 176 -17.91 -3.59 -5.06
CA LEU A 176 -18.39 -2.26 -5.44
C LEU A 176 -18.27 -2.08 -6.96
N VAL A 177 -19.39 -1.98 -7.65
CA VAL A 177 -19.48 -1.91 -9.12
C VAL A 177 -19.68 -0.49 -9.65
N ASN A 178 -19.82 0.48 -8.76
CA ASN A 178 -20.13 1.87 -9.07
C ASN A 178 -18.93 2.82 -8.91
N THR A 179 -17.71 2.27 -8.93
CA THR A 179 -16.47 3.02 -8.88
C THR A 179 -15.78 3.07 -10.24
N THR A 180 -15.02 4.12 -10.47
CA THR A 180 -14.12 4.25 -11.63
C THR A 180 -12.86 4.91 -11.14
N PHE A 181 -11.71 4.29 -11.39
CA PHE A 181 -10.40 4.84 -11.00
C PHE A 181 -9.60 5.20 -12.25
N MET A 182 -8.93 6.35 -12.20
CA MET A 182 -8.22 6.93 -13.35
C MET A 182 -6.81 7.34 -12.90
N ASP A 183 -5.81 6.85 -13.63
CA ASP A 183 -4.41 7.23 -13.46
C ASP A 183 -4.15 8.59 -14.12
N GLY A 184 -3.53 9.50 -13.39
CA GLY A 184 -3.13 10.82 -13.87
C GLY A 184 -3.29 11.91 -12.82
N THR A 185 -2.78 13.10 -13.18
CA THR A 185 -3.01 14.28 -12.33
C THR A 185 -4.44 14.81 -12.52
N VAL A 186 -5.03 15.29 -11.43
CA VAL A 186 -6.41 15.80 -11.43
C VAL A 186 -6.64 16.85 -12.52
N GLU A 187 -5.67 17.75 -12.70
CA GLU A 187 -5.72 18.84 -13.68
C GLU A 187 -5.70 18.38 -15.15
N LYS A 188 -5.18 17.18 -15.41
CA LYS A 188 -5.16 16.60 -16.77
C LYS A 188 -6.37 15.72 -17.05
N VAL A 189 -6.90 15.09 -16.02
CA VAL A 189 -8.01 14.13 -16.14
C VAL A 189 -9.35 14.85 -16.13
N LEU A 190 -9.49 15.92 -15.34
CA LEU A 190 -10.69 16.76 -15.32
C LEU A 190 -10.54 17.83 -16.41
N PRO A 191 -11.41 17.84 -17.44
CA PRO A 191 -11.44 18.95 -18.40
C PRO A 191 -11.85 20.23 -17.66
N THR A 192 -11.09 21.31 -17.90
CA THR A 192 -11.43 22.68 -17.46
C THR A 192 -12.69 23.18 -18.14
#